data_9831ef2a95f19e4ce5623952cd40e68e
#
_entry.id   9831ef2a95f19e4ce5623952cd40e68e
#
_cell.length_a   1.000
_cell.length_b   1.000
_cell.length_c   1.000
_cell.angle_alpha   90.00
_cell.angle_beta   90.00
_cell.angle_gamma   90.00
#
_symmetry.space_group_name_H-M   'P 1'
#
loop_
_entity.id
_entity.type
_entity.pdbx_description
1 polymer ?
#
loop_
_entity_poly.entity_id
_entity_poly.type
_entity_poly.pdbx_seq_one_letter_code
_entity_poly.pdbx_strand_id
1 'polypeptide(L)'
;MNSADVFSLEFDMLTRTSLLAKILERFRNTEINAGTHRQLLLEFNHVINVHSRLREVAADVVPPEDWGSWQELLSVPGLAFEQGRSFLDDLRALGLNSMDSVSLTPLPQTIALAAYAHYQLVERATVGLVGYLWFFERMPRLVYPLWSQACTRGGVPEKAKRALGEGAVIDASRDLQVVNSCRQIVRRPRDLGLATQSLHDTAELFATMVDAALQRAERRPVVAPENAVVGGGIGQVVYGLNAHGGL
;
A
#
# COMPACT_ATOMS: atom_id res chain seq x y z
N MET A 1 -10.94 29.47 2.56
CA MET A 1 -10.20 28.23 2.20
C MET A 1 -11.16 27.06 2.38
N ASN A 2 -11.37 26.25 1.39
CA ASN A 2 -12.24 25.06 1.49
C ASN A 2 -11.47 23.86 2.06
N SER A 3 -12.19 22.75 2.39
CA SER A 3 -11.59 21.57 3.01
C SER A 3 -10.48 20.93 2.14
N ALA A 4 -10.66 20.88 0.84
CA ALA A 4 -9.69 20.29 -0.08
C ALA A 4 -8.41 21.15 -0.19
N ASP A 5 -8.51 22.48 -0.10
CA ASP A 5 -7.34 23.38 -0.07
C ASP A 5 -6.53 23.13 1.21
N VAL A 6 -7.22 22.93 2.37
CA VAL A 6 -6.57 22.60 3.64
C VAL A 6 -5.83 21.27 3.53
N PHE A 7 -6.49 20.22 3.03
CA PHE A 7 -5.84 18.91 2.88
C PHE A 7 -4.65 18.95 1.94
N SER A 8 -4.72 19.72 0.84
CA SER A 8 -3.60 19.86 -0.08
C SER A 8 -2.41 20.55 0.61
N LEU A 9 -2.66 21.63 1.37
CA LEU A 9 -1.63 22.34 2.10
C LEU A 9 -0.98 21.46 3.19
N GLU A 10 -1.80 20.75 3.96
CA GLU A 10 -1.33 19.82 5.00
C GLU A 10 -0.53 18.66 4.41
N PHE A 11 -0.98 18.09 3.29
CA PHE A 11 -0.23 17.04 2.60
C PHE A 11 1.12 17.55 2.10
N ASP A 12 1.17 18.74 1.50
CA ASP A 12 2.42 19.37 1.06
C ASP A 12 3.37 19.63 2.23
N MET A 13 2.85 20.04 3.38
CA MET A 13 3.64 20.21 4.60
C MET A 13 4.21 18.86 5.08
N LEU A 14 3.40 17.80 5.12
CA LEU A 14 3.83 16.46 5.51
C LEU A 14 4.96 15.94 4.63
N THR A 15 4.93 16.24 3.33
CA THR A 15 5.99 15.81 2.38
C THR A 15 7.33 16.52 2.60
N ARG A 16 7.36 17.57 3.42
CA ARG A 16 8.57 18.40 3.70
C ARG A 16 9.11 18.25 5.11
N THR A 17 8.25 17.97 6.10
CA THR A 17 8.63 18.12 7.51
C THR A 17 8.42 16.87 8.36
N SER A 18 7.74 15.86 7.85
CA SER A 18 7.37 14.66 8.63
C SER A 18 8.28 13.45 8.37
N LEU A 19 7.96 12.31 9.01
CA LEU A 19 8.58 11.03 8.70
C LEU A 19 8.39 10.65 7.22
N LEU A 20 7.27 11.04 6.60
CA LEU A 20 7.04 10.85 5.16
C LEU A 20 8.13 11.55 4.33
N ALA A 21 8.55 12.76 4.71
CA ALA A 21 9.65 13.47 4.02
C ALA A 21 10.94 12.64 4.03
N LYS A 22 11.28 12.00 5.15
CA LYS A 22 12.46 11.12 5.26
C LYS A 22 12.35 9.89 4.36
N ILE A 23 11.17 9.29 4.25
CA ILE A 23 10.92 8.16 3.34
C ILE A 23 11.09 8.59 1.88
N LEU A 24 10.55 9.76 1.50
CA LEU A 24 10.72 10.29 0.14
C LEU A 24 12.20 10.57 -0.18
N GLU A 25 12.94 11.13 0.76
CA GLU A 25 14.38 11.35 0.62
C GLU A 25 15.14 10.02 0.49
N ARG A 26 14.77 9.02 1.29
CA ARG A 26 15.35 7.67 1.19
C ARG A 26 15.12 7.07 -0.19
N PHE A 27 13.92 7.15 -0.76
CA PHE A 27 13.66 6.70 -2.13
C PHE A 27 14.45 7.48 -3.19
N ARG A 28 14.74 8.76 -2.98
CA ARG A 28 15.57 9.56 -3.89
C ARG A 28 17.05 9.13 -3.87
N ASN A 29 17.57 8.79 -2.70
CA ASN A 29 18.99 8.66 -2.45
C ASN A 29 19.51 7.22 -2.34
N THR A 30 18.61 6.22 -2.21
CA THR A 30 19.00 4.81 -2.07
C THR A 30 18.59 3.96 -3.26
N GLU A 31 19.25 2.82 -3.38
CA GLU A 31 18.88 1.76 -4.32
C GLU A 31 17.93 0.79 -3.66
N ILE A 32 16.94 0.31 -4.41
CA ILE A 32 16.01 -0.72 -3.95
C ILE A 32 16.20 -1.96 -4.81
N ASN A 33 16.79 -3.00 -4.23
CA ASN A 33 16.96 -4.28 -4.90
C ASN A 33 15.66 -5.09 -4.98
N ALA A 34 15.67 -6.18 -5.72
CA ALA A 34 14.49 -7.05 -5.93
C ALA A 34 13.89 -7.59 -4.62
N GLY A 35 14.71 -7.90 -3.62
CA GLY A 35 14.23 -8.38 -2.31
C GLY A 35 13.48 -7.32 -1.53
N THR A 36 14.01 -6.12 -1.48
CA THR A 36 13.40 -4.96 -0.84
C THR A 36 12.10 -4.55 -1.57
N HIS A 37 12.15 -4.51 -2.90
CA HIS A 37 10.97 -4.22 -3.71
C HIS A 37 9.85 -5.23 -3.47
N ARG A 38 10.18 -6.53 -3.45
CA ARG A 38 9.22 -7.60 -3.12
C ARG A 38 8.57 -7.38 -1.75
N GLN A 39 9.36 -7.03 -0.71
CA GLN A 39 8.80 -6.78 0.63
C GLN A 39 7.82 -5.62 0.61
N LEU A 40 8.15 -4.50 -0.03
CA LEU A 40 7.25 -3.35 -0.16
C LEU A 40 5.95 -3.73 -0.89
N LEU A 41 6.04 -4.43 -2.03
CA LEU A 41 4.86 -4.88 -2.78
C LEU A 41 3.91 -5.75 -1.93
N LEU A 42 4.46 -6.63 -1.09
CA LEU A 42 3.68 -7.48 -0.19
C LEU A 42 2.91 -6.65 0.85
N GLU A 43 3.57 -5.68 1.47
CA GLU A 43 2.93 -4.82 2.47
C GLU A 43 1.84 -3.93 1.84
N PHE A 44 2.11 -3.34 0.68
CA PHE A 44 1.11 -2.56 -0.06
C PHE A 44 -0.08 -3.41 -0.51
N ASN A 45 0.16 -4.61 -1.03
CA ASN A 45 -0.91 -5.51 -1.44
C ASN A 45 -1.81 -5.89 -0.25
N HIS A 46 -1.23 -6.03 0.96
CA HIS A 46 -2.02 -6.26 2.17
C HIS A 46 -2.93 -5.08 2.49
N VAL A 47 -2.43 -3.84 2.43
CA VAL A 47 -3.23 -2.62 2.64
C VAL A 47 -4.38 -2.55 1.64
N ILE A 48 -4.14 -2.82 0.36
CA ILE A 48 -5.15 -2.83 -0.69
C ILE A 48 -6.24 -3.88 -0.42
N ASN A 49 -5.86 -5.09 -0.03
CA ASN A 49 -6.81 -6.17 0.27
C ASN A 49 -7.71 -5.84 1.46
N VAL A 50 -7.20 -5.15 2.49
CA VAL A 50 -8.03 -4.69 3.61
C VAL A 50 -8.93 -3.53 3.16
N HIS A 51 -8.40 -2.58 2.39
CA HIS A 51 -9.18 -1.45 1.89
C HIS A 51 -10.37 -1.88 1.03
N SER A 52 -10.23 -2.92 0.22
CA SER A 52 -11.34 -3.42 -0.61
C SER A 52 -12.58 -3.80 0.21
N ARG A 53 -12.39 -4.21 1.47
CA ARG A 53 -13.47 -4.54 2.41
C ARG A 53 -14.07 -3.32 3.10
N LEU A 54 -13.36 -2.20 3.17
CA LEU A 54 -13.90 -0.97 3.79
C LEU A 54 -15.14 -0.46 3.08
N ARG A 55 -15.27 -0.69 1.78
CA ARG A 55 -16.45 -0.29 1.01
C ARG A 55 -17.72 -1.00 1.47
N GLU A 56 -17.61 -2.29 1.79
CA GLU A 56 -18.73 -3.09 2.31
C GLU A 56 -19.14 -2.56 3.69
N VAL A 57 -18.18 -2.35 4.58
CA VAL A 57 -18.45 -1.80 5.92
C VAL A 57 -19.00 -0.38 5.85
N ALA A 58 -18.48 0.45 4.94
CA ALA A 58 -18.96 1.83 4.75
C ALA A 58 -20.42 1.88 4.32
N ALA A 59 -20.88 0.92 3.52
CA ALA A 59 -22.27 0.86 3.09
C ALA A 59 -23.26 0.69 4.25
N ASP A 60 -22.82 0.08 5.37
CA ASP A 60 -23.65 -0.15 6.55
C ASP A 60 -23.68 1.04 7.52
N VAL A 61 -22.65 1.92 7.50
CA VAL A 61 -22.49 2.98 8.49
C VAL A 61 -22.67 4.40 7.95
N VAL A 62 -22.52 4.58 6.63
CA VAL A 62 -22.66 5.88 5.97
C VAL A 62 -24.13 6.15 5.69
N PRO A 63 -24.66 7.37 5.99
CA PRO A 63 -26.01 7.74 5.65
C PRO A 63 -26.28 7.63 4.13
N PRO A 64 -27.46 7.10 3.72
CA PRO A 64 -27.77 6.90 2.30
C PRO A 64 -27.66 8.18 1.45
N GLU A 65 -27.99 9.33 2.03
CA GLU A 65 -27.92 10.66 1.36
C GLU A 65 -26.48 11.08 1.03
N ASP A 66 -25.50 10.62 1.76
CA ASP A 66 -24.08 10.93 1.54
C ASP A 66 -23.35 9.83 0.74
N TRP A 67 -24.02 8.70 0.47
CA TRP A 67 -23.39 7.51 -0.11
C TRP A 67 -22.71 7.77 -1.47
N GLY A 68 -23.29 8.59 -2.34
CA GLY A 68 -22.66 8.93 -3.63
C GLY A 68 -21.28 9.55 -3.49
N SER A 69 -21.13 10.51 -2.57
CA SER A 69 -19.85 11.16 -2.29
C SER A 69 -18.84 10.19 -1.65
N TRP A 70 -19.31 9.28 -0.79
CA TRP A 70 -18.45 8.26 -0.20
C TRP A 70 -18.01 7.21 -1.22
N GLN A 71 -18.87 6.79 -2.14
CA GLN A 71 -18.50 5.89 -3.23
C GLN A 71 -17.35 6.44 -4.06
N GLU A 72 -17.40 7.73 -4.40
CA GLU A 72 -16.32 8.40 -5.13
C GLU A 72 -15.02 8.38 -4.34
N LEU A 73 -15.04 8.71 -3.05
CA LEU A 73 -13.85 8.67 -2.22
C LEU A 73 -13.30 7.25 -2.00
N LEU A 74 -14.17 6.26 -1.80
CA LEU A 74 -13.78 4.87 -1.59
C LEU A 74 -13.22 4.21 -2.87
N SER A 75 -13.37 4.84 -4.03
CA SER A 75 -12.85 4.37 -5.31
C SER A 75 -11.43 4.87 -5.59
N VAL A 76 -10.60 5.04 -4.55
CA VAL A 76 -9.19 5.49 -4.66
C VAL A 76 -8.39 4.54 -5.57
N PRO A 77 -7.81 5.02 -6.69
CA PRO A 77 -7.08 4.16 -7.63
C PRO A 77 -5.89 3.43 -7.01
N GLY A 78 -5.13 4.10 -6.14
CA GLY A 78 -3.97 3.51 -5.45
C GLY A 78 -4.33 2.40 -4.46
N LEU A 79 -5.61 2.24 -4.12
CA LEU A 79 -6.14 1.18 -3.26
C LEU A 79 -7.16 0.29 -4.00
N ALA A 80 -7.31 0.45 -5.32
CA ALA A 80 -8.23 -0.33 -6.12
C ALA A 80 -7.75 -1.78 -6.28
N PHE A 81 -8.70 -2.68 -6.51
CA PHE A 81 -8.42 -4.10 -6.73
C PHE A 81 -7.49 -4.33 -7.93
N GLU A 82 -7.64 -3.53 -9.00
CA GLU A 82 -6.78 -3.56 -10.19
C GLU A 82 -5.31 -3.25 -9.83
N GLN A 83 -5.07 -2.28 -8.94
CA GLN A 83 -3.73 -1.99 -8.45
C GLN A 83 -3.14 -3.17 -7.67
N GLY A 84 -3.96 -3.86 -6.87
CA GLY A 84 -3.54 -5.09 -6.18
C GLY A 84 -3.17 -6.20 -7.15
N ARG A 85 -3.91 -6.36 -8.25
CA ARG A 85 -3.57 -7.33 -9.31
C ARG A 85 -2.25 -6.99 -9.98
N SER A 86 -2.03 -5.72 -10.33
CA SER A 86 -0.76 -5.26 -10.92
C SER A 86 0.41 -5.52 -9.97
N PHE A 87 0.26 -5.31 -8.66
CA PHE A 87 1.29 -5.67 -7.66
C PHE A 87 1.54 -7.18 -7.59
N LEU A 88 0.52 -8.01 -7.70
CA LEU A 88 0.70 -9.47 -7.76
C LEU A 88 1.44 -9.91 -9.02
N ASP A 89 1.22 -9.26 -10.15
CA ASP A 89 1.95 -9.55 -11.39
C ASP A 89 3.42 -9.14 -11.28
N ASP A 90 3.72 -8.00 -10.65
CA ASP A 90 5.09 -7.60 -10.33
C ASP A 90 5.78 -8.59 -9.37
N LEU A 91 5.06 -9.07 -8.35
CA LEU A 91 5.56 -10.12 -7.44
C LEU A 91 5.86 -11.44 -8.17
N ARG A 92 5.01 -11.86 -9.10
CA ARG A 92 5.27 -13.03 -9.96
C ARG A 92 6.49 -12.85 -10.83
N ALA A 93 6.69 -11.64 -11.38
CA ALA A 93 7.87 -11.29 -12.16
C ALA A 93 9.18 -11.34 -11.33
N LEU A 94 9.07 -11.22 -10.00
CA LEU A 94 10.16 -11.42 -9.02
C LEU A 94 10.29 -12.88 -8.53
N GLY A 95 9.55 -13.81 -9.12
CA GLY A 95 9.62 -15.24 -8.80
C GLY A 95 8.80 -15.67 -7.58
N LEU A 96 7.86 -14.84 -7.10
CA LEU A 96 6.96 -15.22 -6.02
C LEU A 96 5.68 -15.84 -6.60
N ASN A 97 5.33 -17.04 -6.13
CA ASN A 97 4.06 -17.65 -6.48
C ASN A 97 2.91 -17.01 -5.69
N SER A 98 1.71 -16.97 -6.28
CA SER A 98 0.52 -16.37 -5.66
C SER A 98 0.15 -16.99 -4.31
N MET A 99 0.40 -18.27 -4.12
CA MET A 99 0.15 -18.96 -2.84
C MET A 99 1.11 -18.51 -1.73
N ASP A 100 2.36 -18.22 -2.08
CA ASP A 100 3.36 -17.75 -1.11
C ASP A 100 3.04 -16.34 -0.59
N SER A 101 2.45 -15.48 -1.44
CA SER A 101 2.08 -14.12 -1.05
C SER A 101 0.95 -14.06 -0.02
N VAL A 102 0.02 -15.01 -0.06
CA VAL A 102 -1.11 -15.09 0.89
C VAL A 102 -0.67 -15.61 2.26
N SER A 103 0.37 -16.44 2.31
CA SER A 103 0.86 -17.07 3.55
C SER A 103 1.80 -16.17 4.36
N LEU A 104 2.28 -15.07 3.80
CA LEU A 104 3.21 -14.17 4.49
C LEU A 104 2.45 -13.25 5.45
N THR A 105 2.80 -13.35 6.74
CA THR A 105 2.28 -12.44 7.76
C THR A 105 2.77 -11.02 7.50
N PRO A 106 1.85 -10.05 7.34
CA PRO A 106 2.24 -8.65 7.16
C PRO A 106 2.94 -8.10 8.41
N LEU A 107 3.65 -7.00 8.23
CA LEU A 107 4.28 -6.30 9.34
C LEU A 107 3.23 -5.74 10.32
N PRO A 108 3.51 -5.66 11.63
CA PRO A 108 2.62 -5.01 12.58
C PRO A 108 2.22 -3.58 12.17
N GLN A 109 3.15 -2.83 11.55
CA GLN A 109 2.92 -1.48 11.05
C GLN A 109 1.92 -1.46 9.88
N THR A 110 1.95 -2.47 9.03
CA THR A 110 0.98 -2.65 7.92
C THR A 110 -0.40 -2.96 8.48
N ILE A 111 -0.46 -3.85 9.48
CA ILE A 111 -1.71 -4.15 10.19
C ILE A 111 -2.27 -2.89 10.85
N ALA A 112 -1.42 -2.10 11.52
CA ALA A 112 -1.83 -0.85 12.17
C ALA A 112 -2.41 0.16 11.17
N LEU A 113 -1.76 0.36 10.02
CA LEU A 113 -2.23 1.26 8.96
C LEU A 113 -3.59 0.80 8.40
N ALA A 114 -3.75 -0.49 8.14
CA ALA A 114 -5.00 -1.06 7.64
C ALA A 114 -6.13 -1.00 8.68
N ALA A 115 -5.83 -1.33 9.94
CA ALA A 115 -6.78 -1.26 11.05
C ALA A 115 -7.21 0.18 11.36
N TYR A 116 -6.33 1.16 11.14
CA TYR A 116 -6.65 2.57 11.36
C TYR A 116 -7.80 3.06 10.49
N ALA A 117 -7.85 2.65 9.24
CA ALA A 117 -8.97 2.99 8.35
C ALA A 117 -10.30 2.43 8.87
N HIS A 118 -10.30 1.17 9.34
CA HIS A 118 -11.47 0.56 9.94
C HIS A 118 -11.88 1.26 11.24
N TYR A 119 -10.93 1.60 12.09
CA TYR A 119 -11.17 2.36 13.33
C TYR A 119 -11.82 3.73 13.05
N GLN A 120 -11.35 4.46 12.05
CA GLN A 120 -11.97 5.73 11.65
C GLN A 120 -13.42 5.55 11.20
N LEU A 121 -13.69 4.48 10.45
CA LEU A 121 -15.00 4.22 9.89
C LEU A 121 -16.03 3.81 10.95
N VAL A 122 -15.66 2.93 11.88
CA VAL A 122 -16.60 2.26 12.79
C VAL A 122 -16.60 2.86 14.19
N GLU A 123 -15.41 3.14 14.75
CA GLU A 123 -15.28 3.40 16.18
C GLU A 123 -15.20 4.91 16.50
N ARG A 124 -14.68 5.73 15.59
CA ARG A 124 -14.42 7.13 15.93
C ARG A 124 -15.42 8.09 15.30
N ALA A 125 -15.19 8.39 14.04
CA ALA A 125 -16.04 9.27 13.26
C ALA A 125 -15.75 9.03 11.77
N THR A 126 -16.74 8.61 11.03
CA THR A 126 -16.63 8.26 9.61
C THR A 126 -15.95 9.36 8.79
N VAL A 127 -16.17 10.64 9.15
CA VAL A 127 -15.51 11.79 8.49
C VAL A 127 -13.98 11.74 8.60
N GLY A 128 -13.42 11.11 9.62
CA GLY A 128 -11.97 10.91 9.74
C GLY A 128 -11.41 10.06 8.60
N LEU A 129 -12.18 9.11 8.07
CA LEU A 129 -11.76 8.29 6.93
C LEU A 129 -11.45 9.15 5.68
N VAL A 130 -12.01 10.35 5.54
CA VAL A 130 -11.70 11.27 4.43
C VAL A 130 -10.22 11.61 4.38
N GLY A 131 -9.58 11.87 5.52
CA GLY A 131 -8.14 12.15 5.57
C GLY A 131 -7.27 10.97 5.11
N TYR A 132 -7.65 9.74 5.53
CA TYR A 132 -7.02 8.50 5.08
C TYR A 132 -7.14 8.34 3.55
N LEU A 133 -8.36 8.49 3.00
CA LEU A 133 -8.61 8.34 1.57
C LEU A 133 -7.91 9.42 0.75
N TRP A 134 -7.91 10.68 1.25
CA TRP A 134 -7.16 11.78 0.64
C TRP A 134 -5.66 11.48 0.54
N PHE A 135 -5.08 10.92 1.59
CA PHE A 135 -3.67 10.51 1.59
C PHE A 135 -3.39 9.52 0.45
N PHE A 136 -4.16 8.45 0.36
CA PHE A 136 -3.95 7.42 -0.66
C PHE A 136 -4.33 7.86 -2.09
N GLU A 137 -5.14 8.90 -2.25
CA GLU A 137 -5.38 9.53 -3.55
C GLU A 137 -4.13 10.29 -4.03
N ARG A 138 -3.36 10.90 -3.13
CA ARG A 138 -2.21 11.74 -3.45
C ARG A 138 -0.88 10.99 -3.42
N MET A 139 -0.73 10.04 -2.51
CA MET A 139 0.50 9.33 -2.25
C MET A 139 1.09 8.63 -3.49
N PRO A 140 0.32 7.92 -4.35
CA PRO A 140 0.90 7.24 -5.50
C PRO A 140 1.63 8.17 -6.46
N ARG A 141 1.09 9.37 -6.71
CA ARG A 141 1.73 10.38 -7.59
C ARG A 141 3.11 10.80 -7.10
N LEU A 142 3.29 10.81 -5.79
CA LEU A 142 4.52 11.27 -5.17
C LEU A 142 5.51 10.13 -4.94
N VAL A 143 5.03 9.00 -4.43
CA VAL A 143 5.86 7.90 -3.96
C VAL A 143 6.25 6.96 -5.10
N TYR A 144 5.31 6.59 -5.97
CA TYR A 144 5.57 5.58 -7.00
C TYR A 144 6.67 5.95 -7.99
N PRO A 145 6.77 7.20 -8.51
CA PRO A 145 7.88 7.58 -9.38
C PRO A 145 9.24 7.48 -8.68
N LEU A 146 9.31 7.91 -7.42
CA LEU A 146 10.56 7.85 -6.64
C LEU A 146 10.95 6.40 -6.32
N TRP A 147 9.98 5.58 -5.93
CA TRP A 147 10.18 4.16 -5.70
C TRP A 147 10.61 3.43 -6.98
N SER A 148 9.97 3.70 -8.12
CA SER A 148 10.35 3.14 -9.42
C SER A 148 11.78 3.50 -9.81
N GLN A 149 12.19 4.77 -9.62
CA GLN A 149 13.57 5.22 -9.86
C GLN A 149 14.58 4.52 -8.94
N ALA A 150 14.24 4.36 -7.63
CA ALA A 150 15.08 3.63 -6.69
C ALA A 150 15.24 2.15 -7.10
N CYS A 151 14.16 1.51 -7.58
CA CYS A 151 14.19 0.16 -8.14
C CYS A 151 15.06 0.06 -9.39
N THR A 152 15.00 1.06 -10.28
CA THR A 152 15.87 1.12 -11.47
C THR A 152 17.34 1.16 -11.07
N ARG A 153 17.70 2.00 -10.10
CA ARG A 153 19.08 2.06 -9.57
C ARG A 153 19.53 0.73 -8.95
N GLY A 154 18.60 0.02 -8.26
CA GLY A 154 18.86 -1.28 -7.62
C GLY A 154 18.76 -2.48 -8.57
N GLY A 155 18.64 -2.27 -9.89
CA GLY A 155 18.64 -3.34 -10.89
C GLY A 155 17.36 -4.17 -10.95
N VAL A 156 16.22 -3.67 -10.42
CA VAL A 156 14.93 -4.35 -10.53
C VAL A 156 14.46 -4.34 -11.99
N PRO A 157 14.08 -5.51 -12.56
CA PRO A 157 13.63 -5.59 -13.95
C PRO A 157 12.36 -4.75 -14.19
N GLU A 158 12.25 -4.12 -15.37
CA GLU A 158 11.08 -3.30 -15.74
C GLU A 158 9.76 -4.06 -15.62
N LYS A 159 9.74 -5.35 -15.99
CA LYS A 159 8.56 -6.20 -15.87
C LYS A 159 8.05 -6.39 -14.43
N ALA A 160 8.87 -6.11 -13.43
CA ALA A 160 8.56 -6.29 -12.00
C ALA A 160 8.22 -4.99 -11.26
N LYS A 161 8.06 -3.87 -11.98
CA LYS A 161 7.69 -2.56 -11.43
C LYS A 161 6.64 -1.81 -12.26
N ARG A 162 5.88 -2.52 -13.09
CA ARG A 162 4.84 -1.93 -13.96
C ARG A 162 3.75 -1.24 -13.16
N ALA A 163 3.35 -1.86 -12.06
CA ALA A 163 2.32 -1.34 -11.18
C ALA A 163 2.62 0.07 -10.65
N LEU A 164 3.91 0.41 -10.46
CA LEU A 164 4.32 1.75 -10.03
C LEU A 164 4.12 2.81 -11.12
N GLY A 165 4.25 2.43 -12.40
CA GLY A 165 3.98 3.31 -13.53
C GLY A 165 2.48 3.53 -13.74
N GLU A 166 1.69 2.46 -13.68
CA GLU A 166 0.23 2.48 -13.86
C GLU A 166 -0.47 3.29 -12.77
N GLY A 167 -0.08 3.09 -11.51
CA GLY A 167 -0.69 3.78 -10.36
C GLY A 167 -0.31 5.25 -10.22
N ALA A 168 0.70 5.74 -10.95
CA ALA A 168 1.10 7.15 -10.93
C ALA A 168 0.26 8.04 -11.87
N VAL A 169 -0.45 7.44 -12.82
CA VAL A 169 -1.27 8.17 -13.81
C VAL A 169 -2.62 8.51 -13.20
N ILE A 170 -2.92 9.79 -13.10
CA ILE A 170 -4.20 10.27 -12.58
C ILE A 170 -4.86 11.22 -13.56
N ASP A 171 -6.16 11.00 -13.78
CA ASP A 171 -7.01 11.84 -14.60
C ASP A 171 -7.39 13.12 -13.82
N ALA A 172 -7.33 14.28 -14.48
CA ALA A 172 -7.77 15.56 -13.92
C ALA A 172 -9.26 15.58 -13.53
N SER A 173 -10.09 14.78 -14.20
CA SER A 173 -11.50 14.62 -13.85
C SER A 173 -11.66 13.99 -12.46
N ARG A 174 -10.82 13.02 -12.12
CA ARG A 174 -10.78 12.36 -10.82
C ARG A 174 -10.45 13.34 -9.70
N ASP A 175 -9.51 14.25 -9.91
CA ASP A 175 -9.16 15.26 -8.92
C ASP A 175 -10.35 16.13 -8.53
N LEU A 176 -11.16 16.55 -9.53
CA LEU A 176 -12.37 17.33 -9.28
C LEU A 176 -13.44 16.54 -8.52
N GLN A 177 -13.62 15.27 -8.86
CA GLN A 177 -14.56 14.39 -8.14
C GLN A 177 -14.18 14.25 -6.67
N VAL A 178 -12.93 13.94 -6.37
CA VAL A 178 -12.41 13.80 -4.98
C VAL A 178 -12.58 15.10 -4.21
N VAL A 179 -12.18 16.25 -4.79
CA VAL A 179 -12.35 17.56 -4.17
C VAL A 179 -13.81 17.86 -3.85
N ASN A 180 -14.73 17.58 -4.78
CA ASN A 180 -16.16 17.83 -4.58
C ASN A 180 -16.74 16.89 -3.49
N SER A 181 -16.37 15.63 -3.50
CA SER A 181 -16.82 14.66 -2.48
C SER A 181 -16.29 15.03 -1.08
N CYS A 182 -15.04 15.45 -0.97
CA CYS A 182 -14.50 15.96 0.29
C CYS A 182 -15.29 17.18 0.80
N ARG A 183 -15.65 18.13 -0.07
CA ARG A 183 -16.45 19.30 0.31
C ARG A 183 -17.87 18.94 0.75
N GLN A 184 -18.45 17.92 0.15
CA GLN A 184 -19.80 17.46 0.50
C GLN A 184 -19.83 16.73 1.83
N ILE A 185 -18.78 16.01 2.20
CA ILE A 185 -18.70 15.26 3.45
C ILE A 185 -18.20 16.13 4.59
N VAL A 186 -17.12 16.90 4.37
CA VAL A 186 -16.47 17.73 5.40
C VAL A 186 -17.12 19.12 5.43
N ARG A 187 -18.23 19.24 6.16
CA ARG A 187 -19.08 20.44 6.17
C ARG A 187 -18.80 21.40 7.34
N ARG A 188 -18.33 20.87 8.46
CA ARG A 188 -18.17 21.65 9.70
C ARG A 188 -16.67 21.78 10.07
N PRO A 189 -16.28 22.84 10.80
CA PRO A 189 -14.91 23.01 11.25
C PRO A 189 -14.39 21.80 12.06
N ARG A 190 -15.26 21.16 12.87
CA ARG A 190 -14.91 19.95 13.63
C ARG A 190 -14.58 18.77 12.70
N ASP A 191 -15.36 18.61 11.63
CA ASP A 191 -15.16 17.53 10.65
C ASP A 191 -13.83 17.72 9.92
N LEU A 192 -13.50 18.99 9.59
CA LEU A 192 -12.21 19.35 9.00
C LEU A 192 -11.04 18.96 9.93
N GLY A 193 -11.14 19.32 11.22
CA GLY A 193 -10.12 18.95 12.21
C GLY A 193 -9.91 17.43 12.34
N LEU A 194 -11.01 16.64 12.36
CA LEU A 194 -10.94 15.19 12.43
C LEU A 194 -10.30 14.57 11.17
N ALA A 195 -10.67 15.04 9.99
CA ALA A 195 -10.11 14.56 8.74
C ALA A 195 -8.64 14.99 8.55
N THR A 196 -8.28 16.22 8.96
CA THR A 196 -6.87 16.66 8.94
C THR A 196 -6.01 15.83 9.89
N GLN A 197 -6.48 15.58 11.10
CA GLN A 197 -5.77 14.70 12.04
C GLN A 197 -5.58 13.30 11.44
N SER A 198 -6.60 12.75 10.83
CA SER A 198 -6.51 11.44 10.18
C SER A 198 -5.54 11.42 8.99
N LEU A 199 -5.44 12.51 8.25
CA LEU A 199 -4.43 12.65 7.19
C LEU A 199 -3.00 12.56 7.76
N HIS A 200 -2.73 13.26 8.88
CA HIS A 200 -1.43 13.22 9.55
C HIS A 200 -1.11 11.83 10.10
N ASP A 201 -2.03 11.23 10.84
CA ASP A 201 -1.87 9.89 11.42
C ASP A 201 -1.63 8.85 10.31
N THR A 202 -2.35 8.96 9.19
CA THR A 202 -2.17 8.05 8.03
C THR A 202 -0.80 8.21 7.40
N ALA A 203 -0.32 9.43 7.24
CA ALA A 203 1.02 9.70 6.68
C ALA A 203 2.12 9.12 7.58
N GLU A 204 1.98 9.22 8.91
CA GLU A 204 2.92 8.67 9.88
C GLU A 204 2.90 7.14 9.88
N LEU A 205 1.71 6.53 9.93
CA LEU A 205 1.56 5.08 9.87
C LEU A 205 2.10 4.50 8.55
N PHE A 206 1.82 5.15 7.43
CA PHE A 206 2.36 4.79 6.14
C PHE A 206 3.89 4.86 6.12
N ALA A 207 4.46 5.97 6.55
CA ALA A 207 5.91 6.14 6.60
C ALA A 207 6.58 5.10 7.51
N THR A 208 5.97 4.81 8.65
CA THR A 208 6.44 3.78 9.60
C THR A 208 6.37 2.38 8.98
N MET A 209 5.32 2.07 8.22
CA MET A 209 5.19 0.80 7.48
C MET A 209 6.31 0.66 6.44
N VAL A 210 6.53 1.69 5.63
CA VAL A 210 7.57 1.68 4.59
C VAL A 210 8.96 1.53 5.22
N ASP A 211 9.27 2.27 6.28
CA ASP A 211 10.54 2.17 6.97
C ASP A 211 10.79 0.76 7.54
N ALA A 212 9.77 0.19 8.19
CA ALA A 212 9.85 -1.18 8.71
C ALA A 212 10.05 -2.23 7.60
N ALA A 213 9.40 -2.05 6.44
CA ALA A 213 9.57 -2.93 5.29
C ALA A 213 11.00 -2.87 4.73
N LEU A 214 11.56 -1.66 4.62
CA LEU A 214 12.94 -1.44 4.19
C LEU A 214 13.93 -2.08 5.17
N GLN A 215 13.77 -1.88 6.48
CA GLN A 215 14.62 -2.49 7.51
C GLN A 215 14.52 -4.01 7.54
N ARG A 216 13.30 -4.59 7.33
CA ARG A 216 13.13 -6.04 7.29
C ARG A 216 13.89 -6.67 6.12
N ALA A 217 13.86 -6.02 4.96
CA ALA A 217 14.58 -6.49 3.78
C ALA A 217 16.09 -6.41 3.95
N GLU A 218 16.62 -5.38 4.62
CA GLU A 218 18.04 -5.24 4.94
C GLU A 218 18.55 -6.35 5.89
N ARG A 219 17.73 -6.74 6.89
CA ARG A 219 18.07 -7.80 7.87
C ARG A 219 17.97 -9.21 7.29
N ARG A 220 17.24 -9.41 6.20
CA ARG A 220 17.07 -10.70 5.52
C ARG A 220 17.43 -10.53 4.05
N PRO A 221 18.70 -10.32 3.70
CA PRO A 221 19.08 -10.32 2.31
C PRO A 221 18.61 -11.64 1.69
N VAL A 222 17.81 -11.54 0.64
CA VAL A 222 17.34 -12.71 -0.12
C VAL A 222 18.61 -13.33 -0.70
N VAL A 223 19.01 -14.49 -0.18
CA VAL A 223 19.96 -15.36 -0.88
C VAL A 223 19.32 -15.64 -2.23
N ALA A 224 19.88 -15.10 -3.31
CA ALA A 224 19.47 -15.44 -4.64
C ALA A 224 19.53 -16.97 -4.72
N PRO A 225 18.53 -17.67 -5.31
CA PRO A 225 18.67 -19.08 -5.54
C PRO A 225 19.97 -19.24 -6.34
N GLU A 226 20.98 -19.84 -5.71
CA GLU A 226 22.18 -20.26 -6.42
C GLU A 226 21.72 -21.03 -7.64
N ASN A 227 22.19 -20.60 -8.81
CA ASN A 227 21.88 -21.13 -10.09
C ASN A 227 21.65 -22.65 -9.95
N ALA A 228 20.43 -23.09 -10.20
CA ALA A 228 20.16 -24.51 -10.41
C ALA A 228 21.03 -24.90 -11.61
N VAL A 229 22.19 -25.41 -11.32
CA VAL A 229 23.05 -26.05 -12.31
C VAL A 229 22.20 -27.16 -12.89
N VAL A 230 21.77 -26.97 -14.13
CA VAL A 230 21.18 -28.03 -14.95
C VAL A 230 22.31 -29.01 -15.23
N GLY A 231 22.59 -29.84 -14.22
CA GLY A 231 23.43 -31.02 -14.33
C GLY A 231 22.54 -32.22 -14.54
N GLY A 232 22.50 -32.73 -15.77
CA GLY A 232 21.84 -33.99 -16.08
C GLY A 232 22.39 -35.13 -15.21
N GLY A 233 21.49 -35.79 -14.51
CA GLY A 233 21.80 -36.99 -13.73
C GLY A 233 20.49 -37.62 -13.26
N ILE A 234 20.04 -38.64 -13.99
CA ILE A 234 18.91 -39.52 -13.62
C ILE A 234 19.35 -40.28 -12.36
N GLY A 235 18.90 -39.81 -11.18
CA GLY A 235 19.05 -40.51 -9.91
C GLY A 235 17.68 -40.86 -9.34
N GLN A 236 17.30 -42.16 -9.45
CA GLN A 236 16.16 -42.74 -8.76
C GLN A 236 16.30 -42.51 -7.25
N VAL A 237 15.36 -41.75 -6.65
CA VAL A 237 15.19 -41.76 -5.20
C VAL A 237 14.13 -42.82 -4.86
N VAL A 238 14.59 -43.93 -4.31
CA VAL A 238 13.77 -44.99 -3.73
C VAL A 238 13.29 -44.52 -2.36
N TYR A 239 12.00 -44.31 -2.20
CA TYR A 239 11.40 -44.09 -0.87
C TYR A 239 11.30 -45.42 -0.13
N GLY A 240 12.18 -45.66 0.82
CA GLY A 240 12.07 -46.71 1.80
C GLY A 240 10.98 -46.46 2.81
N LEU A 241 9.85 -47.16 2.68
CA LEU A 241 8.83 -47.34 3.71
C LEU A 241 9.43 -48.25 4.81
N ASN A 242 9.77 -47.71 5.96
CA ASN A 242 10.01 -48.50 7.16
C ASN A 242 8.71 -48.58 7.99
N ALA A 243 8.02 -49.69 7.87
CA ALA A 243 7.03 -50.18 8.79
C ALA A 243 7.72 -50.86 9.96
N HIS A 244 7.52 -50.39 11.17
CA HIS A 244 7.59 -51.10 12.41
C HIS A 244 6.45 -50.58 13.26
N GLY A 245 5.45 -51.29 13.67
CA GLY A 245 5.24 -52.69 14.10
C GLY A 245 5.59 -52.82 15.59
N GLY A 246 4.58 -52.84 16.48
CA GLY A 246 4.64 -53.61 17.70
C GLY A 246 4.47 -52.85 19.04
N LEU A 247 3.35 -53.21 19.65
CA LEU A 247 2.89 -53.27 21.06
C LEU A 247 2.27 -52.05 21.67
#